data_c7667075b2c721b98f2586d8d05c1118
#
_entry.id   c7667075b2c721b98f2586d8d05c1118
#
_cell.length_a   1.000
_cell.length_b   1.000
_cell.length_c   1.000
_cell.angle_alpha   90.00
_cell.angle_beta   90.00
_cell.angle_gamma   90.00
#
_symmetry.space_group_name_H-M   'P 1'
#
loop_
_entity.id
_entity.type
_entity.pdbx_description
1 polymer ?
#
loop_
_entity_poly.entity_id
_entity_poly.type
_entity_poly.pdbx_seq_one_letter_code
_entity_poly.pdbx_strand_id
1 'polypeptide(L)'
;CALPILIHSIGRNRPGTMSAWIERRIFPGAHPPCLSEMMQIFEPHSFSVLDVENLRLHYARTLAHWLERFEANADKVEAMTDSAFVRAWRLYLAGSMASFTAGDLQLYQVVFTNGACNDMPWTRWRLYNDTRSSKEKTWNPVTS
;
A
#
# COMPACT_ATOMS: atom_id res chain seq x y z
N CYS A 1 22.98 13.73 -0.95
CA CYS A 1 21.56 13.56 -1.15
C CYS A 1 21.19 12.11 -0.82
N ALA A 2 20.23 11.92 0.08
CA ALA A 2 19.76 10.56 0.37
C ALA A 2 18.85 10.10 -0.77
N LEU A 3 18.98 8.84 -1.19
CA LEU A 3 18.08 8.24 -2.16
C LEU A 3 16.65 8.27 -1.64
N PRO A 4 15.64 8.39 -2.52
CA PRO A 4 14.24 8.31 -2.12
C PRO A 4 13.95 6.94 -1.49
N ILE A 5 13.12 6.98 -0.46
CA ILE A 5 12.66 5.82 0.28
C ILE A 5 11.18 5.64 -0.06
N LEU A 6 10.75 4.39 -0.20
CA LEU A 6 9.35 4.05 -0.43
C LEU A 6 8.84 3.19 0.73
N ILE A 7 7.73 3.61 1.32
CA ILE A 7 6.94 2.78 2.23
C ILE A 7 5.69 2.32 1.49
N HIS A 8 5.45 1.01 1.56
CA HIS A 8 4.23 0.39 1.06
C HIS A 8 3.47 -0.21 2.24
N SER A 9 2.28 0.31 2.53
CA SER A 9 1.52 -0.09 3.71
C SER A 9 0.02 -0.11 3.47
N ILE A 10 -0.64 -1.11 4.03
CA ILE A 10 -2.09 -1.05 4.22
C ILE A 10 -2.38 0.09 5.20
N GLY A 11 -3.43 0.85 4.92
CA GLY A 11 -3.86 1.96 5.74
C GLY A 11 -5.37 2.12 5.75
N ARG A 12 -5.84 3.24 6.29
CA ARG A 12 -7.25 3.61 6.43
C ARG A 12 -7.48 5.05 6.01
N ASN A 13 -8.75 5.39 5.71
CA ASN A 13 -9.13 6.77 5.41
C ASN A 13 -9.14 7.69 6.64
N ARG A 14 -9.34 7.12 7.82
CA ARG A 14 -9.45 7.85 9.09
C ARG A 14 -8.92 6.98 10.24
N PRO A 15 -8.48 7.59 11.34
CA PRO A 15 -8.07 6.87 12.52
C PRO A 15 -9.16 5.90 13.01
N GLY A 16 -8.76 4.75 13.50
CA GLY A 16 -9.70 3.75 14.00
C GLY A 16 -9.03 2.45 14.38
N THR A 17 -9.75 1.61 15.08
CA THR A 17 -9.27 0.29 15.50
C THR A 17 -9.47 -0.74 14.39
N MET A 18 -8.64 -1.79 14.41
CA MET A 18 -8.85 -2.95 13.56
C MET A 18 -10.09 -3.73 14.01
N SER A 19 -10.69 -4.48 13.09
CA SER A 19 -11.72 -5.46 13.47
C SER A 19 -11.16 -6.42 14.53
N ALA A 20 -11.88 -6.56 15.65
CA ALA A 20 -11.47 -7.43 16.75
C ALA A 20 -11.28 -8.90 16.32
N TRP A 21 -12.00 -9.33 15.30
CA TRP A 21 -11.83 -10.67 14.74
C TRP A 21 -10.50 -10.80 13.98
N ILE A 22 -10.17 -9.83 13.12
CA ILE A 22 -8.89 -9.80 12.39
C ILE A 22 -7.72 -9.72 13.37
N GLU A 23 -7.82 -8.83 14.36
CA GLU A 23 -6.77 -8.65 15.37
C GLU A 23 -6.52 -9.93 16.17
N ARG A 24 -7.57 -10.65 16.58
CA ARG A 24 -7.41 -11.87 17.39
C ARG A 24 -6.96 -13.09 16.58
N ARG A 25 -7.33 -13.17 15.30
CA ARG A 25 -7.22 -14.41 14.52
C ARG A 25 -6.17 -14.38 13.44
N ILE A 26 -5.88 -13.22 12.88
CA ILE A 26 -5.03 -13.09 11.69
C ILE A 26 -3.79 -12.26 11.99
N PHE A 27 -3.93 -11.04 12.52
CA PHE A 27 -2.84 -10.09 12.74
C PHE A 27 -2.88 -9.49 14.15
N PRO A 28 -2.46 -10.23 15.18
CA PRO A 28 -2.42 -9.71 16.54
C PRO A 28 -1.56 -8.45 16.65
N GLY A 29 -2.12 -7.37 17.23
CA GLY A 29 -1.42 -6.10 17.44
C GLY A 29 -1.21 -5.25 16.19
N ALA A 30 -1.77 -5.63 15.03
CA ALA A 30 -1.62 -4.82 13.83
C ALA A 30 -2.48 -3.55 13.88
N HIS A 31 -1.88 -2.44 13.43
CA HIS A 31 -2.54 -1.14 13.30
C HIS A 31 -2.34 -0.60 11.87
N PRO A 32 -3.35 -0.65 10.99
CA PRO A 32 -3.27 0.02 9.70
C PRO A 32 -3.42 1.53 9.89
N PRO A 33 -2.35 2.32 9.68
CA PRO A 33 -2.38 3.77 9.93
C PRO A 33 -3.24 4.49 8.88
N CYS A 34 -3.83 5.61 9.24
CA CYS A 34 -4.30 6.55 8.26
C CYS A 34 -3.16 7.45 7.75
N LEU A 35 -3.38 8.16 6.63
CA LEU A 35 -2.33 8.96 6.03
C LEU A 35 -1.82 10.07 6.96
N SER A 36 -2.69 10.68 7.77
CA SER A 36 -2.29 11.68 8.76
C SER A 36 -1.39 11.11 9.86
N GLU A 37 -1.62 9.87 10.29
CA GLU A 37 -0.73 9.19 11.26
C GLU A 37 0.63 8.90 10.65
N MET A 38 0.67 8.52 9.36
CA MET A 38 1.94 8.35 8.63
C MET A 38 2.72 9.68 8.54
N MET A 39 2.04 10.79 8.26
CA MET A 39 2.69 12.12 8.19
C MET A 39 3.28 12.52 9.55
N GLN A 40 2.63 12.21 10.66
CA GLN A 40 3.17 12.45 12.01
C GLN A 40 4.49 11.72 12.29
N ILE A 41 4.79 10.64 11.58
CA ILE A 41 6.08 9.95 11.65
C ILE A 41 7.14 10.69 10.81
N PHE A 42 6.76 11.25 9.67
CA PHE A 42 7.72 11.89 8.75
C PHE A 42 8.13 13.29 9.19
N GLU A 43 7.17 14.12 9.61
CA GLU A 43 7.39 15.54 9.91
C GLU A 43 8.45 15.80 11.00
N PRO A 44 8.45 15.12 12.16
CA PRO A 44 9.44 15.37 13.23
C PRO A 44 10.87 15.01 12.83
N HIS A 45 11.04 14.17 11.81
CA HIS A 45 12.36 13.70 11.35
C HIS A 45 12.86 14.42 10.08
N SER A 46 12.23 15.55 9.70
CA SER A 46 12.58 16.31 8.52
C SER A 46 12.52 15.49 7.21
N PHE A 47 11.66 14.47 7.15
CA PHE A 47 11.41 13.77 5.92
C PHE A 47 10.49 14.59 5.00
N SER A 48 10.90 14.72 3.75
CA SER A 48 10.14 15.41 2.72
C SER A 48 9.32 14.40 1.92
N VAL A 49 7.99 14.43 2.06
CA VAL A 49 7.11 13.55 1.28
C VAL A 49 7.01 14.07 -0.14
N LEU A 50 7.34 13.21 -1.10
CA LEU A 50 7.41 13.56 -2.53
C LEU A 50 6.18 13.09 -3.29
N ASP A 51 5.65 11.93 -2.93
CA ASP A 51 4.52 11.32 -3.61
C ASP A 51 3.75 10.39 -2.68
N VAL A 52 2.43 10.33 -2.88
CA VAL A 52 1.53 9.36 -2.26
C VAL A 52 0.64 8.77 -3.33
N GLU A 53 0.75 7.47 -3.55
CA GLU A 53 -0.13 6.73 -4.44
C GLU A 53 -1.05 5.81 -3.64
N ASN A 54 -2.32 5.74 -4.05
CA ASN A 54 -3.30 4.87 -3.43
C ASN A 54 -3.69 3.74 -4.38
N LEU A 55 -3.27 2.53 -4.04
CA LEU A 55 -3.45 1.31 -4.83
C LEU A 55 -4.63 0.45 -4.31
N ARG A 56 -5.60 1.03 -3.64
CA ARG A 56 -6.72 0.34 -3.01
C ARG A 56 -7.43 -0.66 -3.94
N LEU A 57 -7.85 -0.21 -5.11
CA LEU A 57 -8.58 -1.06 -6.05
C LEU A 57 -7.68 -2.13 -6.69
N HIS A 58 -6.41 -1.81 -6.88
CA HIS A 58 -5.43 -2.80 -7.34
C HIS A 58 -5.30 -3.95 -6.34
N TYR A 59 -5.25 -3.62 -5.04
CA TYR A 59 -5.11 -4.63 -4.00
C TYR A 59 -6.40 -5.44 -3.80
N ALA A 60 -7.58 -4.83 -3.95
CA ALA A 60 -8.86 -5.56 -3.98
C ALA A 60 -8.84 -6.66 -5.06
N ARG A 61 -8.31 -6.35 -6.25
CA ARG A 61 -8.14 -7.34 -7.34
C ARG A 61 -7.12 -8.43 -6.98
N THR A 62 -6.04 -8.06 -6.32
CA THR A 62 -5.04 -9.05 -5.83
C THR A 62 -5.69 -10.03 -4.85
N LEU A 63 -6.50 -9.53 -3.91
CA LEU A 63 -7.23 -10.37 -2.95
C LEU A 63 -8.26 -11.28 -3.63
N ALA A 64 -8.93 -10.81 -4.69
CA ALA A 64 -9.84 -11.64 -5.49
C ALA A 64 -9.09 -12.84 -6.09
N HIS A 65 -7.92 -12.60 -6.70
CA HIS A 65 -7.08 -13.68 -7.24
C HIS A 65 -6.51 -14.61 -6.15
N TRP A 66 -6.25 -14.09 -4.95
CA TRP A 66 -5.82 -14.93 -3.84
C TRP A 66 -6.96 -15.83 -3.36
N LEU A 67 -8.18 -15.29 -3.27
CA LEU A 67 -9.36 -16.05 -2.88
C LEU A 67 -9.64 -17.17 -3.90
N GLU A 68 -9.61 -16.87 -5.19
CA GLU A 68 -9.79 -17.85 -6.27
C GLU A 68 -8.78 -19.00 -6.17
N ARG A 69 -7.49 -18.69 -6.01
CA ARG A 69 -6.44 -19.71 -5.84
C ARG A 69 -6.57 -20.50 -4.55
N PHE A 70 -7.03 -19.84 -3.49
CA PHE A 70 -7.30 -20.51 -2.23
C PHE A 70 -8.45 -21.52 -2.37
N GLU A 71 -9.57 -21.13 -2.99
CA GLU A 71 -10.70 -22.02 -3.22
C GLU A 71 -10.31 -23.25 -4.08
N ALA A 72 -9.51 -23.05 -5.11
CA ALA A 72 -9.02 -24.15 -5.94
C ALA A 72 -8.12 -25.16 -5.19
N ASN A 73 -7.63 -24.81 -3.99
CA ASN A 73 -6.76 -25.67 -3.18
C ASN A 73 -7.31 -25.91 -1.76
N ALA A 74 -8.58 -25.55 -1.49
CA ALA A 74 -9.16 -25.60 -0.15
C ALA A 74 -9.06 -26.99 0.50
N ASP A 75 -9.34 -28.06 -0.24
CA ASP A 75 -9.25 -29.43 0.26
C ASP A 75 -7.82 -29.81 0.70
N LYS A 76 -6.81 -29.34 -0.04
CA LYS A 76 -5.41 -29.58 0.32
C LYS A 76 -5.04 -28.82 1.60
N VAL A 77 -5.54 -27.58 1.73
CA VAL A 77 -5.32 -26.77 2.94
C VAL A 77 -6.03 -27.41 4.12
N GLU A 78 -7.26 -27.90 3.95
CA GLU A 78 -8.01 -28.58 5.01
C GLU A 78 -7.29 -29.83 5.50
N ALA A 79 -6.72 -30.62 4.58
CA ALA A 79 -5.92 -31.79 4.94
C ALA A 79 -4.63 -31.45 5.72
N MET A 80 -4.08 -30.25 5.53
CA MET A 80 -2.88 -29.78 6.23
C MET A 80 -3.20 -29.09 7.57
N THR A 81 -4.43 -28.63 7.74
CA THR A 81 -4.87 -27.82 8.89
C THR A 81 -6.16 -28.40 9.48
N ASP A 82 -7.27 -27.69 9.29
CA ASP A 82 -8.63 -28.13 9.62
C ASP A 82 -9.69 -27.28 8.88
N SER A 83 -10.95 -27.70 8.95
CA SER A 83 -12.07 -26.96 8.33
C SER A 83 -12.32 -25.58 8.96
N ALA A 84 -11.95 -25.37 10.22
CA ALA A 84 -12.10 -24.07 10.89
C ALA A 84 -11.11 -23.06 10.31
N PHE A 85 -9.88 -23.47 10.05
CA PHE A 85 -8.87 -22.63 9.39
C PHE A 85 -9.34 -22.25 7.97
N VAL A 86 -9.82 -23.20 7.19
CA VAL A 86 -10.31 -22.94 5.82
C VAL A 86 -11.44 -21.91 5.84
N ARG A 87 -12.41 -22.03 6.74
CA ARG A 87 -13.50 -21.04 6.88
C ARG A 87 -12.97 -19.66 7.31
N ALA A 88 -12.05 -19.63 8.26
CA ALA A 88 -11.46 -18.38 8.75
C ALA A 88 -10.66 -17.67 7.67
N TRP A 89 -9.85 -18.38 6.91
CA TRP A 89 -9.03 -17.81 5.84
C TRP A 89 -9.88 -17.28 4.68
N ARG A 90 -10.90 -18.04 4.28
CA ARG A 90 -11.91 -17.60 3.30
C ARG A 90 -12.58 -16.32 3.73
N LEU A 91 -13.04 -16.25 4.98
CA LEU A 91 -13.66 -15.05 5.54
C LEU A 91 -12.69 -13.86 5.56
N TYR A 92 -11.42 -14.08 5.91
CA TYR A 92 -10.38 -13.06 5.88
C TYR A 92 -10.17 -12.50 4.47
N LEU A 93 -9.96 -13.35 3.47
CA LEU A 93 -9.72 -12.90 2.10
C LEU A 93 -10.93 -12.17 1.51
N ALA A 94 -12.13 -12.73 1.65
CA ALA A 94 -13.37 -12.12 1.15
C ALA A 94 -13.69 -10.80 1.88
N GLY A 95 -13.56 -10.77 3.21
CA GLY A 95 -13.79 -9.58 4.02
C GLY A 95 -12.79 -8.46 3.73
N SER A 96 -11.51 -8.82 3.56
CA SER A 96 -10.48 -7.86 3.16
C SER A 96 -10.75 -7.29 1.77
N MET A 97 -11.07 -8.13 0.78
CA MET A 97 -11.44 -7.67 -0.56
C MET A 97 -12.62 -6.70 -0.51
N ALA A 98 -13.66 -7.02 0.26
CA ALA A 98 -14.82 -6.15 0.44
C ALA A 98 -14.43 -4.81 1.09
N SER A 99 -13.59 -4.81 2.13
CA SER A 99 -13.13 -3.60 2.82
C SER A 99 -12.29 -2.69 1.91
N PHE A 100 -11.42 -3.26 1.06
CA PHE A 100 -10.70 -2.48 0.05
C PHE A 100 -11.65 -1.95 -1.04
N THR A 101 -12.63 -2.72 -1.44
CA THR A 101 -13.64 -2.29 -2.44
C THR A 101 -14.53 -1.18 -1.90
N ALA A 102 -14.99 -1.30 -0.65
CA ALA A 102 -15.82 -0.28 0.01
C ALA A 102 -15.05 1.00 0.36
N GLY A 103 -13.70 0.92 0.48
CA GLY A 103 -12.86 2.05 0.82
C GLY A 103 -12.57 2.22 2.31
N ASP A 104 -12.90 1.24 3.14
CA ASP A 104 -12.53 1.24 4.57
C ASP A 104 -11.04 1.02 4.75
N LEU A 105 -10.47 0.12 3.94
CA LEU A 105 -9.03 -0.09 3.84
C LEU A 105 -8.45 0.57 2.59
N GLN A 106 -7.24 1.05 2.75
CA GLN A 106 -6.42 1.69 1.72
C GLN A 106 -5.11 0.95 1.56
N LEU A 107 -4.44 1.13 0.41
CA LEU A 107 -3.07 0.68 0.22
C LEU A 107 -2.25 1.88 -0.26
N TYR A 108 -1.34 2.35 0.56
CA TYR A 108 -0.52 3.51 0.25
C TYR A 108 0.90 3.11 -0.14
N GLN A 109 1.40 3.74 -1.18
CA GLN A 109 2.82 3.87 -1.45
C GLN A 109 3.20 5.33 -1.19
N VAL A 110 4.08 5.56 -0.22
CA VAL A 110 4.57 6.89 0.14
C VAL A 110 6.04 6.97 -0.20
N VAL A 111 6.39 7.90 -1.08
CA VAL A 111 7.78 8.19 -1.46
C VAL A 111 8.24 9.43 -0.71
N PHE A 112 9.38 9.37 -0.07
CA PHE A 112 9.94 10.47 0.70
C PHE A 112 11.47 10.47 0.67
N THR A 113 12.06 11.61 1.02
CA THR A 113 13.52 11.77 1.16
C THR A 113 13.88 12.27 2.55
N ASN A 114 15.11 12.01 2.98
CA ASN A 114 15.66 12.62 4.18
C ASN A 114 16.19 14.02 3.83
N GLY A 115 15.55 15.06 4.37
CA GLY A 115 15.90 16.45 4.10
C GLY A 115 15.56 16.91 2.69
N ALA A 116 16.09 18.08 2.32
CA ALA A 116 15.94 18.65 0.99
C ALA A 116 16.87 17.97 -0.01
N CYS A 117 16.31 17.20 -0.91
CA CYS A 117 17.02 16.60 -2.03
C CYS A 117 16.51 17.25 -3.34
N ASN A 118 17.38 17.97 -4.04
CA ASN A 118 17.03 18.64 -5.29
C ASN A 118 17.29 17.79 -6.54
N ASP A 119 17.92 16.63 -6.36
CA ASP A 119 18.16 15.64 -7.43
C ASP A 119 16.95 14.69 -7.56
N MET A 120 15.79 15.30 -7.78
CA MET A 120 14.51 14.60 -7.87
C MET A 120 13.69 15.13 -9.05
N PRO A 121 12.86 14.29 -9.67
CA PRO A 121 11.95 14.77 -10.70
C PRO A 121 10.95 15.78 -10.13
N TRP A 122 10.80 16.90 -10.79
CA TRP A 122 9.97 18.01 -10.33
C TRP A 122 8.47 17.76 -10.42
N THR A 123 8.07 16.85 -11.32
CA THR A 123 6.66 16.51 -11.55
C THR A 123 6.52 15.04 -11.87
N ARG A 124 5.27 14.58 -11.91
CA ARG A 124 4.92 13.21 -12.33
C ARG A 124 4.85 13.01 -13.85
N TRP A 125 5.20 14.03 -14.68
CA TRP A 125 5.02 13.96 -16.14
C TRP A 125 5.61 12.70 -16.77
N ARG A 126 6.74 12.21 -16.25
CA ARG A 126 7.42 11.00 -16.71
C ARG A 126 6.61 9.71 -16.49
N LEU A 127 5.69 9.71 -15.52
CA LEU A 127 4.85 8.54 -15.24
C LEU A 127 3.71 8.41 -16.25
N TYR A 128 3.38 9.49 -16.96
CA TYR A 128 2.28 9.56 -17.91
C TYR A 128 2.76 9.51 -19.36
N ASN A 129 4.05 9.67 -19.61
CA ASN A 129 4.64 9.57 -20.93
C ASN A 129 5.29 8.21 -21.12
N ASP A 130 4.87 7.49 -22.16
CA ASP A 130 5.46 6.21 -22.51
C ASP A 130 6.94 6.42 -22.88
N THR A 131 7.84 5.88 -22.07
CA THR A 131 9.30 6.10 -22.11
C THR A 131 9.98 5.54 -23.35
N ARG A 132 9.22 5.07 -24.35
CA ARG A 132 9.76 4.51 -25.60
C ARG A 132 10.19 5.55 -26.62
N SER A 133 9.99 6.86 -26.37
CA SER A 133 10.20 7.88 -27.42
C SER A 133 10.58 9.28 -26.93
N SER A 134 11.46 9.44 -25.96
CA SER A 134 12.12 10.76 -25.85
C SER A 134 13.38 10.72 -25.00
N LYS A 135 14.50 11.10 -25.60
CA LYS A 135 15.73 11.47 -24.91
C LYS A 135 15.39 12.56 -23.88
N GLU A 136 15.69 12.31 -22.63
CA GLU A 136 15.51 13.26 -21.53
C GLU A 136 16.07 14.63 -21.90
N LYS A 137 15.20 15.63 -21.99
CA LYS A 137 15.63 17.02 -21.91
C LYS A 137 15.84 17.33 -20.44
N THR A 138 17.07 17.22 -19.99
CA THR A 138 17.49 17.73 -18.70
C THR A 138 17.29 19.26 -18.70
N TRP A 139 16.40 19.76 -17.88
CA TRP A 139 16.28 21.19 -17.65
C TRP A 139 17.51 21.67 -16.86
N ASN A 140 18.22 22.67 -17.39
CA ASN A 140 19.37 23.28 -16.76
C ASN A 140 19.00 24.72 -16.35
N PRO A 141 18.87 25.04 -15.04
CA PRO A 141 18.42 26.36 -14.57
C PRO A 141 19.47 27.47 -14.66
N VAL A 142 20.66 27.22 -15.19
CA VAL A 142 21.83 28.14 -15.07
C VAL A 142 22.13 28.92 -16.37
N THR A 143 21.22 28.96 -17.35
CA THR A 143 21.41 29.80 -18.55
C THR A 143 20.20 30.68 -18.77
N SER A 144 20.14 31.79 -18.03
CA SER A 144 19.48 33.06 -18.40
C SER A 144 19.99 34.16 -17.51
#